data_143ab4cf0aac48b183285b75aab60321
#
_entry.id   143ab4cf0aac48b183285b75aab60321
#
_cell.length_a   1.000
_cell.length_b   1.000
_cell.length_c   1.000
_cell.angle_alpha   90.00
_cell.angle_beta   90.00
_cell.angle_gamma   90.00
#
_symmetry.space_group_name_H-M   'P 1'
#
loop_
_entity.id
_entity.type
_entity.pdbx_description
1 polymer ?
#
loop_
_entity_poly.entity_id
_entity_poly.type
_entity_poly.pdbx_seq_one_letter_code
_entity_poly.pdbx_strand_id
1 'polypeptide(L)'
;LKTIEPLFLDELKEQFEAAFDKPKKLKQLLDRIARIKVFDPACGSGNFLVIAYKELRRLEHAILQRQSELGANDALFNESAINIENFYGIEIDDFAAEVAILSLWIAKHQMNREFQQLFDVAIPLIPLKETGQIRAGNATRIDWNEVCPNNGTDEIYLIGNPPYGGSKKQSAAQKEDYTFVFGDRPYNKNLDYIALWFIKGTDYMAGTNAQLALVSTNSVVQGEHVGLMFPMIFDTGGEIGFAYTSFKWENNAKSNAGVTVVVIGLRNESPAPRYLFQDGIRNEVKRINGYLADAKNIFVMRRPRTTLSHGFPSMQFGNMAMDGGNLLLTPQERERLVSDDARVIPFIRKVLGSREFINGIDRYCIWVKPEEAAEAQKIPVLANRFQRVFEMRSSSKDAGTRKKAATPWSFREQKGGKTDSIIVPSVSSERRDYIPIGFLGPDTVIRIWLTRFTTPSLGFSACSLRVCTWCGRGLWAAR
;
A
#
# COMPACT_ATOMS: atom_id res chain seq x y z
N LEU A 1 -5.32 11.88 11.63
CA LEU A 1 -4.32 12.36 12.59
C LEU A 1 -2.92 11.81 12.30
N LYS A 2 -2.70 10.50 12.09
CA LYS A 2 -1.36 9.90 11.81
C LYS A 2 -0.57 10.52 10.64
N THR A 3 -1.19 11.26 9.74
CA THR A 3 -0.53 12.04 8.67
C THR A 3 -0.24 13.46 9.12
N ILE A 4 -1.14 14.07 9.87
CA ILE A 4 -1.16 15.51 10.20
C ILE A 4 -0.29 15.82 11.42
N GLU A 5 -0.41 14.99 12.48
CA GLU A 5 0.33 15.19 13.73
C GLU A 5 1.84 15.21 13.50
N PRO A 6 2.47 14.15 12.96
CA PRO A 6 3.92 14.15 12.82
C PRO A 6 4.43 15.00 11.65
N LEU A 7 3.53 15.42 10.72
CA LEU A 7 3.92 16.27 9.60
C LEU A 7 4.15 17.74 10.05
N PHE A 8 3.25 18.27 10.86
CA PHE A 8 3.35 19.67 11.31
C PHE A 8 2.69 19.97 12.65
N LEU A 9 1.64 19.25 13.05
CA LEU A 9 0.83 19.63 14.20
C LEU A 9 1.57 19.44 15.53
N ASP A 10 2.36 18.39 15.67
CA ASP A 10 3.16 18.13 16.87
C ASP A 10 4.18 19.25 17.10
N GLU A 11 4.90 19.66 16.04
CA GLU A 11 5.84 20.77 16.12
C GLU A 11 5.16 22.08 16.52
N LEU A 12 3.99 22.38 15.95
CA LEU A 12 3.24 23.58 16.29
C LEU A 12 2.75 23.57 17.74
N LYS A 13 2.32 22.41 18.25
CA LYS A 13 1.95 22.23 19.66
C LYS A 13 3.16 22.39 20.60
N GLU A 14 4.31 21.83 20.24
CA GLU A 14 5.55 22.01 20.98
C GLU A 14 5.96 23.50 21.02
N GLN A 15 5.79 24.24 19.92
CA GLN A 15 6.04 25.68 19.87
C GLN A 15 5.04 26.46 20.73
N PHE A 16 3.77 26.05 20.78
CA PHE A 16 2.79 26.65 21.65
C PHE A 16 3.16 26.50 23.13
N GLU A 17 3.56 25.29 23.55
CA GLU A 17 4.00 25.05 24.92
C GLU A 17 5.26 25.89 25.28
N ALA A 18 6.25 25.95 24.37
CA ALA A 18 7.45 26.75 24.55
C ALA A 18 7.20 28.28 24.57
N ALA A 19 6.08 28.71 24.00
CA ALA A 19 5.63 30.10 23.94
C ALA A 19 4.61 30.47 25.04
N PHE A 20 4.15 29.52 25.87
CA PHE A 20 2.99 29.61 26.73
C PHE A 20 2.91 30.89 27.57
N ASP A 21 4.02 31.34 28.13
CA ASP A 21 4.11 32.58 28.94
C ASP A 21 4.74 33.78 28.22
N LYS A 22 4.80 33.72 26.87
CA LYS A 22 5.51 34.72 26.05
C LYS A 22 4.59 35.31 24.97
N PRO A 23 3.86 36.42 25.27
CA PRO A 23 2.85 36.96 24.35
C PRO A 23 3.35 37.23 22.94
N LYS A 24 4.61 37.77 22.81
CA LYS A 24 5.20 38.01 21.50
C LYS A 24 5.41 36.73 20.68
N LYS A 25 5.82 35.62 21.35
CA LYS A 25 6.02 34.34 20.67
C LYS A 25 4.69 33.69 20.29
N LEU A 26 3.67 33.83 21.14
CA LEU A 26 2.30 33.40 20.82
C LEU A 26 1.76 34.13 19.58
N LYS A 27 2.01 35.44 19.46
CA LYS A 27 1.64 36.23 18.27
C LYS A 27 2.38 35.72 17.02
N GLN A 28 3.71 35.50 17.13
CA GLN A 28 4.49 34.95 16.02
C GLN A 28 4.00 33.57 15.58
N LEU A 29 3.59 32.72 16.52
CA LEU A 29 3.01 31.40 16.20
C LEU A 29 1.65 31.55 15.51
N LEU A 30 0.80 32.47 15.96
CA LEU A 30 -0.47 32.80 15.32
C LEU A 30 -0.27 33.25 13.87
N ASP A 31 0.68 34.19 13.66
CA ASP A 31 1.04 34.67 12.33
C ASP A 31 1.61 33.57 11.42
N ARG A 32 2.31 32.58 12.00
CA ARG A 32 2.81 31.41 11.27
C ARG A 32 1.66 30.52 10.81
N ILE A 33 0.78 30.08 11.76
CA ILE A 33 -0.31 29.15 11.42
C ILE A 33 -1.33 29.74 10.46
N ALA A 34 -1.52 31.07 10.47
CA ALA A 34 -2.38 31.79 9.54
C ALA A 34 -1.92 31.69 8.07
N ARG A 35 -0.62 31.44 7.83
CA ARG A 35 -0.03 31.38 6.48
C ARG A 35 0.21 29.95 5.97
N ILE A 36 0.01 28.93 6.80
CA ILE A 36 0.15 27.54 6.41
C ILE A 36 -0.84 27.22 5.29
N LYS A 37 -0.33 26.59 4.24
CA LYS A 37 -1.11 26.02 3.15
C LYS A 37 -1.21 24.49 3.32
N VAL A 38 -2.39 23.95 3.14
CA VAL A 38 -2.63 22.50 3.18
C VAL A 38 -3.19 22.06 1.84
N PHE A 39 -2.58 21.03 1.24
CA PHE A 39 -2.93 20.57 -0.09
C PHE A 39 -3.16 19.06 -0.12
N ASP A 40 -4.34 18.64 -0.59
CA ASP A 40 -4.69 17.22 -0.81
C ASP A 40 -4.95 16.96 -2.29
N PRO A 41 -4.00 16.36 -3.03
CA PRO A 41 -4.14 16.10 -4.47
C PRO A 41 -4.99 14.86 -4.81
N ALA A 42 -5.76 14.33 -3.84
CA ALA A 42 -6.75 13.28 -4.04
C ALA A 42 -7.80 13.37 -2.91
N CYS A 43 -8.42 14.55 -2.78
CA CYS A 43 -9.10 14.94 -1.56
C CYS A 43 -10.45 14.24 -1.30
N GLY A 44 -11.04 13.57 -2.30
CA GLY A 44 -12.36 12.99 -2.16
C GLY A 44 -13.36 14.01 -1.66
N SER A 45 -14.09 13.71 -0.59
CA SER A 45 -15.01 14.62 0.08
C SER A 45 -14.33 15.60 1.04
N GLY A 46 -13.01 15.76 1.00
CA GLY A 46 -12.25 16.75 1.77
C GLY A 46 -11.90 16.34 3.21
N ASN A 47 -11.99 15.07 3.57
CA ASN A 47 -11.81 14.61 4.96
C ASN A 47 -10.46 15.01 5.58
N PHE A 48 -9.35 14.90 4.85
CA PHE A 48 -8.04 15.30 5.35
C PHE A 48 -7.94 16.81 5.54
N LEU A 49 -8.44 17.59 4.59
CA LEU A 49 -8.50 19.04 4.65
C LEU A 49 -9.33 19.55 5.83
N VAL A 50 -10.52 18.96 6.02
CA VAL A 50 -11.42 19.29 7.15
C VAL A 50 -10.75 19.02 8.50
N ILE A 51 -10.07 17.89 8.66
CA ILE A 51 -9.35 17.56 9.90
C ILE A 51 -8.20 18.55 10.12
N ALA A 52 -7.38 18.82 9.11
CA ALA A 52 -6.28 19.76 9.21
C ALA A 52 -6.77 21.17 9.56
N TYR A 53 -7.84 21.63 8.92
CA TYR A 53 -8.48 22.92 9.22
C TYR A 53 -8.93 22.99 10.69
N LYS A 54 -9.67 21.99 11.18
CA LYS A 54 -10.14 21.97 12.56
C LYS A 54 -9.02 21.94 13.59
N GLU A 55 -7.96 21.17 13.35
CA GLU A 55 -6.83 21.10 14.27
C GLU A 55 -6.05 22.43 14.32
N LEU A 56 -5.84 23.09 13.19
CA LEU A 56 -5.23 24.42 13.15
C LEU A 56 -6.12 25.46 13.87
N ARG A 57 -7.44 25.42 13.66
CA ARG A 57 -8.39 26.30 14.35
C ARG A 57 -8.41 26.08 15.87
N ARG A 58 -8.30 24.83 16.33
CA ARG A 58 -8.19 24.53 17.77
C ARG A 58 -6.92 25.08 18.37
N LEU A 59 -5.81 25.00 17.65
CA LEU A 59 -4.54 25.59 18.07
C LEU A 59 -4.66 27.11 18.12
N GLU A 60 -5.26 27.75 17.12
CA GLU A 60 -5.57 29.17 17.13
C GLU A 60 -6.38 29.57 18.38
N HIS A 61 -7.46 28.85 18.68
CA HIS A 61 -8.30 29.11 19.86
C HIS A 61 -7.47 29.04 21.15
N ALA A 62 -6.60 28.02 21.30
CA ALA A 62 -5.73 27.89 22.46
C ALA A 62 -4.74 29.05 22.59
N ILE A 63 -4.15 29.48 21.46
CA ILE A 63 -3.21 30.64 21.45
C ILE A 63 -3.94 31.91 21.87
N LEU A 64 -5.10 32.19 21.30
CA LEU A 64 -5.88 33.39 21.59
C LEU A 64 -6.37 33.42 23.04
N GLN A 65 -6.83 32.28 23.54
CA GLN A 65 -7.24 32.14 24.94
C GLN A 65 -6.06 32.45 25.88
N ARG A 66 -4.88 31.90 25.58
CA ARG A 66 -3.68 32.15 26.39
C ARG A 66 -3.22 33.61 26.32
N GLN A 67 -3.30 34.24 25.16
CA GLN A 67 -3.00 35.66 25.01
C GLN A 67 -3.95 36.53 25.85
N SER A 68 -5.25 36.19 25.88
CA SER A 68 -6.25 36.88 26.71
C SER A 68 -5.91 36.73 28.19
N GLU A 69 -5.58 35.55 28.68
CA GLU A 69 -5.16 35.29 30.08
C GLU A 69 -3.91 36.11 30.48
N LEU A 70 -3.00 36.34 29.55
CA LEU A 70 -1.79 37.13 29.79
C LEU A 70 -2.02 38.65 29.68
N GLY A 71 -3.27 39.10 29.46
CA GLY A 71 -3.59 40.50 29.32
C GLY A 71 -3.08 41.17 28.04
N ALA A 72 -2.71 40.37 27.05
CA ALA A 72 -2.16 40.82 25.77
C ALA A 72 -3.26 41.12 24.72
N ASN A 73 -4.39 41.63 25.15
CA ASN A 73 -5.52 41.91 24.28
C ASN A 73 -5.33 43.18 23.45
N ASP A 74 -4.59 43.11 22.35
CA ASP A 74 -4.40 44.21 21.42
C ASP A 74 -5.44 44.30 20.29
N ALA A 75 -6.42 43.39 20.23
CA ALA A 75 -7.43 43.44 19.17
C ALA A 75 -8.76 42.76 19.59
N LEU A 76 -9.85 43.37 19.22
CA LEU A 76 -11.13 42.76 19.06
C LEU A 76 -11.01 41.59 18.06
N PHE A 77 -10.96 40.35 18.60
CA PHE A 77 -10.92 39.14 17.78
C PHE A 77 -12.28 38.94 17.10
N ASN A 78 -12.50 39.60 15.98
CA ASN A 78 -13.75 39.48 15.26
C ASN A 78 -13.74 38.37 14.21
N GLU A 79 -12.56 37.89 13.80
CA GLU A 79 -12.38 36.86 12.76
C GLU A 79 -11.19 35.98 13.06
N SER A 80 -11.24 34.75 12.52
CA SER A 80 -10.09 33.83 12.53
C SER A 80 -8.99 34.30 11.61
N ALA A 81 -7.73 34.12 12.04
CA ALA A 81 -6.57 34.33 11.21
C ALA A 81 -6.37 33.23 10.15
N ILE A 82 -6.99 32.05 10.36
CA ILE A 82 -6.86 30.90 9.46
C ILE A 82 -7.96 30.94 8.39
N ASN A 83 -7.55 31.17 7.14
CA ASN A 83 -8.45 31.23 6.01
C ASN A 83 -8.59 29.86 5.34
N ILE A 84 -9.85 29.44 5.01
CA ILE A 84 -10.11 28.23 4.23
C ILE A 84 -9.55 28.28 2.81
N GLU A 85 -9.27 29.47 2.28
CA GLU A 85 -8.62 29.65 0.98
C GLU A 85 -7.17 29.11 0.95
N ASN A 86 -6.56 28.85 2.11
CA ASN A 86 -5.27 28.17 2.21
C ASN A 86 -5.37 26.65 2.16
N PHE A 87 -6.58 26.11 1.92
CA PHE A 87 -6.83 24.67 1.82
C PHE A 87 -7.15 24.31 0.37
N TYR A 88 -6.21 23.60 -0.24
CA TYR A 88 -6.22 23.26 -1.67
C TYR A 88 -6.52 21.78 -1.85
N GLY A 89 -7.19 21.44 -2.94
CA GLY A 89 -7.48 20.04 -3.27
C GLY A 89 -7.62 19.79 -4.76
N ILE A 90 -7.38 18.55 -5.16
CA ILE A 90 -7.74 18.06 -6.48
C ILE A 90 -8.57 16.79 -6.29
N GLU A 91 -9.68 16.68 -7.01
CA GLU A 91 -10.52 15.50 -7.02
C GLU A 91 -10.98 15.21 -8.44
N ILE A 92 -10.94 13.94 -8.84
CA ILE A 92 -11.29 13.53 -10.21
C ILE A 92 -12.81 13.52 -10.43
N ASP A 93 -13.58 13.28 -9.38
CA ASP A 93 -15.04 13.27 -9.41
C ASP A 93 -15.58 14.67 -9.07
N ASP A 94 -16.29 15.28 -10.01
CA ASP A 94 -16.83 16.64 -9.88
C ASP A 94 -17.76 16.78 -8.67
N PHE A 95 -18.59 15.77 -8.44
CA PHE A 95 -19.53 15.79 -7.30
C PHE A 95 -18.78 15.70 -5.97
N ALA A 96 -17.75 14.86 -5.89
CA ALA A 96 -16.94 14.75 -4.68
C ALA A 96 -16.15 16.05 -4.42
N ALA A 97 -15.69 16.74 -5.46
CA ALA A 97 -15.06 18.06 -5.33
C ALA A 97 -16.00 19.10 -4.73
N GLU A 98 -17.25 19.17 -5.20
CA GLU A 98 -18.28 20.04 -4.62
C GLU A 98 -18.61 19.68 -3.16
N VAL A 99 -18.65 18.39 -2.84
CA VAL A 99 -18.82 17.91 -1.46
C VAL A 99 -17.63 18.33 -0.59
N ALA A 100 -16.41 18.33 -1.10
CA ALA A 100 -15.23 18.77 -0.37
C ALA A 100 -15.30 20.29 -0.03
N ILE A 101 -15.72 21.11 -0.98
CA ILE A 101 -15.95 22.54 -0.77
C ILE A 101 -16.99 22.76 0.34
N LEU A 102 -18.13 22.09 0.23
CA LEU A 102 -19.19 22.15 1.24
C LEU A 102 -18.72 21.67 2.61
N SER A 103 -17.94 20.59 2.67
CA SER A 103 -17.39 20.02 3.90
C SER A 103 -16.46 21.00 4.62
N LEU A 104 -15.58 21.69 3.89
CA LEU A 104 -14.73 22.75 4.43
C LEU A 104 -15.53 23.93 4.94
N TRP A 105 -16.56 24.33 4.20
CA TRP A 105 -17.45 25.41 4.64
C TRP A 105 -18.21 25.07 5.93
N ILE A 106 -18.73 23.84 6.03
CA ILE A 106 -19.37 23.33 7.25
C ILE A 106 -18.36 23.33 8.41
N ALA A 107 -17.13 22.89 8.16
CA ALA A 107 -16.07 22.91 9.17
C ALA A 107 -15.77 24.34 9.65
N LYS A 108 -15.67 25.31 8.73
CA LYS A 108 -15.51 26.74 9.07
C LYS A 108 -16.67 27.22 9.95
N HIS A 109 -17.89 26.91 9.58
CA HIS A 109 -19.07 27.29 10.37
C HIS A 109 -19.04 26.68 11.77
N GLN A 110 -18.71 25.40 11.90
CA GLN A 110 -18.60 24.73 13.20
C GLN A 110 -17.51 25.35 14.08
N MET A 111 -16.33 25.64 13.52
CA MET A 111 -15.23 26.25 14.27
C MET A 111 -15.53 27.72 14.65
N ASN A 112 -16.26 28.44 13.83
CA ASN A 112 -16.70 29.77 14.17
C ASN A 112 -17.73 29.76 15.31
N ARG A 113 -18.64 28.80 15.35
CA ARG A 113 -19.56 28.64 16.49
C ARG A 113 -18.81 28.30 17.78
N GLU A 114 -17.78 27.44 17.69
CA GLU A 114 -16.92 27.12 18.83
C GLU A 114 -16.18 28.36 19.32
N PHE A 115 -15.64 29.17 18.40
CA PHE A 115 -15.00 30.44 18.70
C PHE A 115 -15.94 31.44 19.40
N GLN A 116 -17.19 31.59 18.90
CA GLN A 116 -18.20 32.44 19.51
C GLN A 116 -18.48 32.04 20.96
N GLN A 117 -18.57 30.75 21.23
CA GLN A 117 -18.79 30.21 22.58
C GLN A 117 -17.62 30.47 23.53
N LEU A 118 -16.39 30.37 23.01
CA LEU A 118 -15.18 30.55 23.82
C LEU A 118 -14.87 32.00 24.18
N PHE A 119 -15.18 32.93 23.26
CA PHE A 119 -14.76 34.35 23.39
C PHE A 119 -15.92 35.31 23.57
N ASP A 120 -17.15 34.84 23.61
CA ASP A 120 -18.39 35.63 23.73
C ASP A 120 -18.49 36.78 22.69
N VAL A 121 -18.11 36.46 21.44
CA VAL A 121 -18.09 37.43 20.33
C VAL A 121 -19.10 37.05 19.26
N ALA A 122 -19.76 38.04 18.65
CA ALA A 122 -20.64 37.81 17.51
C ALA A 122 -19.82 37.78 16.21
N ILE A 123 -19.71 36.63 15.56
CA ILE A 123 -19.13 36.54 14.22
C ILE A 123 -20.24 36.70 13.18
N PRO A 124 -20.08 37.58 12.18
CA PRO A 124 -21.03 37.72 11.09
C PRO A 124 -21.30 36.39 10.36
N LEU A 125 -22.49 36.22 9.83
CA LEU A 125 -22.80 35.07 8.95
C LEU A 125 -21.82 35.08 7.78
N ILE A 126 -21.15 33.92 7.56
CA ILE A 126 -20.17 33.77 6.52
C ILE A 126 -20.82 33.83 5.14
N PRO A 127 -20.45 34.77 4.27
CA PRO A 127 -20.90 34.73 2.89
C PRO A 127 -20.40 33.47 2.21
N LEU A 128 -21.25 32.73 1.48
CA LEU A 128 -20.92 31.50 0.72
C LEU A 128 -19.87 31.72 -0.38
N LYS A 129 -19.30 32.91 -0.47
CA LYS A 129 -18.30 33.29 -1.48
C LYS A 129 -16.87 32.81 -1.16
N GLU A 130 -16.56 32.57 0.11
CA GLU A 130 -15.26 32.05 0.51
C GLU A 130 -15.29 30.52 0.47
N THR A 131 -14.56 29.94 -0.45
CA THR A 131 -14.51 28.48 -0.63
C THR A 131 -13.06 28.01 -0.57
N GLY A 132 -12.85 26.76 -0.15
CA GLY A 132 -11.55 26.10 -0.33
C GLY A 132 -11.19 26.01 -1.81
N GLN A 133 -9.91 26.02 -2.12
CA GLN A 133 -9.38 25.99 -3.48
C GLN A 133 -9.38 24.55 -4.01
N ILE A 134 -10.58 24.00 -4.27
CA ILE A 134 -10.74 22.63 -4.76
C ILE A 134 -10.95 22.64 -6.28
N ARG A 135 -10.11 21.93 -7.02
CA ARG A 135 -10.18 21.79 -8.46
C ARG A 135 -10.63 20.39 -8.86
N ALA A 136 -11.69 20.30 -9.66
CA ALA A 136 -12.07 19.04 -10.28
C ALA A 136 -11.11 18.67 -11.41
N GLY A 137 -10.66 17.40 -11.44
CA GLY A 137 -9.81 16.88 -12.50
C GLY A 137 -8.80 15.81 -12.04
N ASN A 138 -8.04 15.31 -13.00
CA ASN A 138 -7.04 14.26 -12.73
C ASN A 138 -5.73 14.85 -12.19
N ALA A 139 -5.43 14.61 -10.93
CA ALA A 139 -4.23 15.12 -10.26
C ALA A 139 -2.91 14.69 -10.92
N THR A 140 -2.88 13.56 -11.63
CA THR A 140 -1.69 13.12 -12.36
C THR A 140 -1.39 13.96 -13.60
N ARG A 141 -2.40 14.66 -14.15
CA ARG A 141 -2.33 15.45 -15.38
C ARG A 141 -2.31 16.97 -15.15
N ILE A 142 -2.87 17.42 -14.02
CA ILE A 142 -2.92 18.84 -13.64
C ILE A 142 -1.54 19.26 -13.09
N ASP A 143 -1.06 20.45 -13.44
CA ASP A 143 0.09 21.04 -12.73
C ASP A 143 -0.36 21.47 -11.32
N TRP A 144 0.31 20.94 -10.31
CA TRP A 144 -0.03 21.25 -8.93
C TRP A 144 0.27 22.70 -8.53
N ASN A 145 1.21 23.36 -9.21
CA ASN A 145 1.49 24.79 -8.99
C ASN A 145 0.34 25.71 -9.49
N GLU A 146 -0.48 25.25 -10.45
CA GLU A 146 -1.68 25.99 -10.83
C GLU A 146 -2.79 25.93 -9.79
N VAL A 147 -2.81 24.89 -8.94
CA VAL A 147 -3.82 24.70 -7.90
C VAL A 147 -3.34 25.29 -6.57
N CYS A 148 -2.17 24.90 -6.11
CA CYS A 148 -1.52 25.40 -4.90
C CYS A 148 -0.16 25.98 -5.30
N PRO A 149 -0.06 27.30 -5.54
CA PRO A 149 1.20 27.93 -5.93
C PRO A 149 2.27 27.77 -4.86
N ASN A 150 3.42 27.20 -5.25
CA ASN A 150 4.60 27.00 -4.40
C ASN A 150 5.70 27.99 -4.81
N ASN A 151 5.91 29.02 -4.02
CA ASN A 151 6.94 30.04 -4.24
C ASN A 151 8.33 29.67 -3.66
N GLY A 152 8.45 28.44 -3.13
CA GLY A 152 9.67 27.93 -2.52
C GLY A 152 9.85 28.28 -1.04
N THR A 153 9.20 29.31 -0.55
CA THR A 153 9.34 29.80 0.85
C THR A 153 8.09 29.54 1.69
N ASP A 154 6.95 29.35 1.07
CA ASP A 154 5.70 29.05 1.76
C ASP A 154 5.77 27.70 2.48
N GLU A 155 5.13 27.66 3.64
CA GLU A 155 4.97 26.44 4.42
C GLU A 155 3.76 25.67 3.90
N ILE A 156 4.02 24.63 3.07
CA ILE A 156 2.97 23.87 2.38
C ILE A 156 3.02 22.41 2.84
N TYR A 157 1.91 21.89 3.32
CA TYR A 157 1.76 20.50 3.75
C TYR A 157 0.84 19.73 2.82
N LEU A 158 1.42 18.80 2.05
CA LEU A 158 0.66 17.89 1.21
C LEU A 158 0.24 16.69 2.03
N ILE A 159 -1.05 16.40 2.04
CA ILE A 159 -1.62 15.26 2.78
C ILE A 159 -2.61 14.51 1.88
N GLY A 160 -2.83 13.23 2.14
CA GLY A 160 -3.87 12.53 1.40
C GLY A 160 -3.80 11.01 1.48
N ASN A 161 -4.82 10.40 0.87
CA ASN A 161 -4.92 8.97 0.66
C ASN A 161 -5.23 8.70 -0.82
N PRO A 162 -4.22 8.87 -1.70
CA PRO A 162 -4.41 8.71 -3.14
C PRO A 162 -4.82 7.30 -3.53
N PRO A 163 -5.41 7.12 -4.72
CA PRO A 163 -5.80 5.81 -5.20
C PRO A 163 -4.59 4.88 -5.40
N TYR A 164 -4.68 3.65 -4.91
CA TYR A 164 -3.70 2.60 -5.15
C TYR A 164 -4.24 1.55 -6.10
N GLY A 165 -3.35 0.98 -6.89
CA GLY A 165 -3.70 -0.05 -7.86
C GLY A 165 -2.47 -0.74 -8.43
N GLY A 166 -2.30 -2.02 -8.08
CA GLY A 166 -1.20 -2.82 -8.62
C GLY A 166 -1.28 -2.90 -10.14
N SER A 167 -0.13 -2.94 -10.82
CA SER A 167 0.04 -2.82 -12.28
C SER A 167 -0.89 -3.69 -13.13
N LYS A 168 -1.27 -4.87 -12.63
CA LYS A 168 -2.18 -5.79 -13.32
C LYS A 168 -3.66 -5.39 -13.29
N LYS A 169 -4.04 -4.50 -12.37
CA LYS A 169 -5.43 -4.05 -12.17
C LYS A 169 -5.67 -2.66 -12.74
N GLN A 170 -4.64 -1.97 -13.17
CA GLN A 170 -4.74 -0.62 -13.74
C GLN A 170 -5.48 -0.61 -15.07
N SER A 171 -6.36 0.35 -15.25
CA SER A 171 -7.06 0.62 -16.51
C SER A 171 -6.09 1.17 -17.58
N ALA A 172 -6.56 1.26 -18.82
CA ALA A 172 -5.78 1.88 -19.90
C ALA A 172 -5.48 3.36 -19.60
N ALA A 173 -6.47 4.11 -19.11
CA ALA A 173 -6.31 5.51 -18.72
C ALA A 173 -5.29 5.69 -17.59
N GLN A 174 -5.34 4.84 -16.55
CA GLN A 174 -4.36 4.88 -15.47
C GLN A 174 -2.92 4.55 -15.94
N LYS A 175 -2.77 3.69 -16.95
CA LYS A 175 -1.45 3.42 -17.55
C LYS A 175 -0.93 4.59 -18.38
N GLU A 176 -1.82 5.35 -19.00
CA GLU A 176 -1.47 6.56 -19.72
C GLU A 176 -0.99 7.67 -18.77
N ASP A 177 -1.55 7.75 -17.56
CA ASP A 177 -1.19 8.77 -16.58
C ASP A 177 0.31 8.75 -16.19
N TYR A 178 0.98 7.61 -16.34
CA TYR A 178 2.43 7.52 -16.13
C TYR A 178 3.21 8.42 -17.11
N THR A 179 2.75 8.56 -18.34
CA THR A 179 3.42 9.40 -19.33
C THR A 179 3.36 10.88 -18.97
N PHE A 180 2.29 11.33 -18.32
CA PHE A 180 2.17 12.71 -17.82
C PHE A 180 3.07 12.98 -16.62
N VAL A 181 3.18 12.04 -15.69
CA VAL A 181 3.99 12.23 -14.49
C VAL A 181 5.48 12.06 -14.77
N PHE A 182 5.84 11.08 -15.59
CA PHE A 182 7.25 10.79 -15.85
C PHE A 182 7.84 11.58 -17.02
N GLY A 183 7.02 12.02 -18.00
CA GLY A 183 7.52 12.62 -19.22
C GLY A 183 8.54 11.69 -19.89
N ASP A 184 9.74 12.19 -20.15
CA ASP A 184 10.84 11.43 -20.75
C ASP A 184 11.63 10.59 -19.73
N ARG A 185 11.34 10.69 -18.44
CA ARG A 185 12.01 9.90 -17.39
C ARG A 185 11.66 8.41 -17.53
N PRO A 186 12.63 7.51 -17.44
CA PRO A 186 12.36 6.09 -17.48
C PRO A 186 11.57 5.64 -16.22
N TYR A 187 10.57 4.80 -16.42
CA TYR A 187 9.82 4.20 -15.32
C TYR A 187 9.54 2.72 -15.56
N ASN A 188 9.25 1.99 -14.49
CA ASN A 188 8.91 0.57 -14.57
C ASN A 188 7.38 0.40 -14.54
N LYS A 189 6.85 -0.36 -15.52
CA LYS A 189 5.41 -0.64 -15.65
C LYS A 189 4.81 -1.47 -14.50
N ASN A 190 5.65 -1.99 -13.58
CA ASN A 190 5.21 -2.72 -12.39
C ASN A 190 4.91 -1.80 -11.18
N LEU A 191 5.18 -0.50 -11.28
CA LEU A 191 4.84 0.45 -10.21
C LEU A 191 3.36 0.40 -9.87
N ASP A 192 3.03 0.53 -8.58
CA ASP A 192 1.68 0.77 -8.13
C ASP A 192 1.24 2.18 -8.53
N TYR A 193 -0.05 2.37 -8.81
CA TYR A 193 -0.58 3.65 -9.28
C TYR A 193 -0.32 4.80 -8.31
N ILE A 194 -0.34 4.56 -7.02
CA ILE A 194 -0.04 5.57 -5.99
C ILE A 194 1.38 6.14 -6.11
N ALA A 195 2.32 5.42 -6.74
CA ALA A 195 3.68 5.92 -6.96
C ALA A 195 3.69 7.25 -7.72
N LEU A 196 2.68 7.51 -8.57
CA LEU A 196 2.54 8.77 -9.30
C LEU A 196 2.42 9.97 -8.36
N TRP A 197 1.69 9.83 -7.23
CA TRP A 197 1.56 10.89 -6.23
C TRP A 197 2.86 11.11 -5.44
N PHE A 198 3.59 10.04 -5.13
CA PHE A 198 4.89 10.16 -4.47
C PHE A 198 5.89 10.88 -5.37
N ILE A 199 6.00 10.50 -6.65
CA ILE A 199 6.93 11.12 -7.60
C ILE A 199 6.55 12.58 -7.86
N LYS A 200 5.28 12.84 -8.18
CA LYS A 200 4.80 14.19 -8.45
C LYS A 200 4.88 15.10 -7.22
N GLY A 201 4.60 14.55 -6.03
CA GLY A 201 4.77 15.27 -4.77
C GLY A 201 6.24 15.58 -4.47
N THR A 202 7.15 14.65 -4.76
CA THR A 202 8.59 14.88 -4.63
C THR A 202 9.06 15.96 -5.60
N ASP A 203 8.63 15.93 -6.86
CA ASP A 203 8.94 16.98 -7.84
C ASP A 203 8.42 18.36 -7.38
N TYR A 204 7.20 18.42 -6.82
CA TYR A 204 6.59 19.65 -6.33
C TYR A 204 7.30 20.23 -5.10
N MET A 205 7.80 19.38 -4.20
CA MET A 205 8.48 19.85 -2.98
C MET A 205 9.99 20.09 -3.15
N ALA A 206 10.59 19.67 -4.28
CA ALA A 206 12.03 19.75 -4.49
C ALA A 206 12.57 21.17 -4.35
N GLY A 207 13.54 21.37 -3.44
CA GLY A 207 14.16 22.68 -3.20
C GLY A 207 13.25 23.73 -2.56
N THR A 208 12.12 23.35 -1.98
CA THR A 208 11.13 24.24 -1.35
C THR A 208 10.90 23.87 0.12
N ASN A 209 10.06 24.63 0.84
CA ASN A 209 9.66 24.32 2.21
C ASN A 209 8.45 23.35 2.28
N ALA A 210 7.97 22.88 1.15
CA ALA A 210 6.84 21.93 1.13
C ALA A 210 7.23 20.56 1.69
N GLN A 211 6.29 19.91 2.36
CA GLN A 211 6.42 18.54 2.88
C GLN A 211 5.19 17.72 2.49
N LEU A 212 5.36 16.40 2.40
CA LEU A 212 4.33 15.48 1.93
C LEU A 212 4.10 14.36 2.93
N ALA A 213 2.86 14.00 3.22
CA ALA A 213 2.51 12.78 3.97
C ALA A 213 1.33 12.05 3.32
N LEU A 214 1.57 10.85 2.82
CA LEU A 214 0.54 10.04 2.16
C LEU A 214 0.29 8.73 2.91
N VAL A 215 -0.98 8.35 2.91
CA VAL A 215 -1.41 6.98 3.25
C VAL A 215 -1.25 6.10 2.01
N SER A 216 -0.67 4.94 2.17
CA SER A 216 -0.48 3.98 1.08
C SER A 216 -0.69 2.55 1.54
N THR A 217 -0.90 1.62 0.61
CA THR A 217 -0.79 0.20 0.92
C THR A 217 0.66 -0.16 1.27
N ASN A 218 0.86 -1.13 2.15
CA ASN A 218 2.19 -1.57 2.54
C ASN A 218 3.01 -2.17 1.39
N SER A 219 2.40 -2.46 0.24
CA SER A 219 3.09 -2.96 -0.95
C SER A 219 4.17 -2.02 -1.47
N VAL A 220 4.04 -0.70 -1.29
CA VAL A 220 5.02 0.28 -1.80
C VAL A 220 6.36 0.23 -1.04
N VAL A 221 6.35 -0.26 0.19
CA VAL A 221 7.54 -0.40 1.06
C VAL A 221 8.06 -1.84 1.09
N GLN A 222 7.60 -2.66 0.16
CA GLN A 222 7.95 -4.07 0.09
C GLN A 222 8.47 -4.44 -1.30
N GLY A 223 9.42 -5.35 -1.32
CA GLY A 223 9.88 -6.04 -2.48
C GLY A 223 10.39 -5.17 -3.62
N GLU A 224 9.88 -5.41 -4.82
CA GLU A 224 10.33 -4.74 -6.06
C GLU A 224 10.00 -3.22 -6.04
N HIS A 225 8.90 -2.82 -5.41
CA HIS A 225 8.46 -1.43 -5.38
C HIS A 225 9.47 -0.49 -4.73
N VAL A 226 10.15 -0.94 -3.67
CA VAL A 226 11.17 -0.13 -3.00
C VAL A 226 12.29 0.27 -3.96
N GLY A 227 12.80 -0.69 -4.72
CA GLY A 227 13.85 -0.43 -5.71
C GLY A 227 13.38 0.36 -6.94
N LEU A 228 12.07 0.38 -7.22
CA LEU A 228 11.51 1.07 -8.38
C LEU A 228 11.10 2.52 -8.09
N MET A 229 10.72 2.84 -6.87
CA MET A 229 10.17 4.16 -6.51
C MET A 229 11.17 5.01 -5.71
N PHE A 230 11.72 4.46 -4.62
CA PHE A 230 12.50 5.27 -3.68
C PHE A 230 13.82 5.84 -4.20
N PRO A 231 14.55 5.19 -5.15
CA PRO A 231 15.71 5.83 -5.77
C PRO A 231 15.35 7.19 -6.37
N MET A 232 14.23 7.30 -7.08
CA MET A 232 13.78 8.54 -7.71
C MET A 232 13.48 9.64 -6.69
N ILE A 233 12.96 9.27 -5.51
CA ILE A 233 12.67 10.21 -4.41
C ILE A 233 13.96 10.68 -3.76
N PHE A 234 14.89 9.77 -3.47
CA PHE A 234 16.13 10.11 -2.76
C PHE A 234 17.14 10.84 -3.66
N ASP A 235 17.17 10.52 -4.96
CA ASP A 235 18.07 11.16 -5.93
C ASP A 235 17.68 12.64 -6.18
N THR A 236 16.44 13.03 -5.89
CA THR A 236 16.00 14.44 -5.93
C THR A 236 16.30 15.22 -4.64
N GLY A 237 16.99 14.60 -3.67
CA GLY A 237 17.25 15.22 -2.37
C GLY A 237 16.10 15.07 -1.37
N GLY A 238 15.12 14.22 -1.66
CA GLY A 238 14.04 13.87 -0.73
C GLY A 238 14.51 12.87 0.33
N GLU A 239 13.90 12.92 1.52
CA GLU A 239 14.09 11.92 2.58
C GLU A 239 12.75 11.56 3.22
N ILE A 240 12.71 10.41 3.91
CA ILE A 240 11.59 10.06 4.77
C ILE A 240 11.83 10.71 6.13
N GLY A 241 11.06 11.76 6.45
CA GLY A 241 11.11 12.47 7.73
C GLY A 241 10.41 11.70 8.84
N PHE A 242 9.29 11.05 8.52
CA PHE A 242 8.64 10.11 9.42
C PHE A 242 7.91 9.00 8.66
N ALA A 243 7.65 7.89 9.35
CA ALA A 243 6.80 6.84 8.79
C ALA A 243 6.07 6.06 9.88
N TYR A 244 4.86 5.60 9.57
CA TYR A 244 4.18 4.54 10.32
C TYR A 244 4.38 3.22 9.58
N THR A 245 4.94 2.23 10.27
CA THR A 245 5.04 0.87 9.74
C THR A 245 3.65 0.26 9.54
N SER A 246 3.58 -0.89 8.89
CA SER A 246 2.32 -1.55 8.52
C SER A 246 1.31 -1.67 9.66
N PHE A 247 0.12 -1.14 9.46
CA PHE A 247 -1.02 -1.30 10.38
C PHE A 247 -2.31 -1.57 9.60
N LYS A 248 -3.31 -2.13 10.27
CA LYS A 248 -4.63 -2.36 9.66
C LYS A 248 -5.38 -1.05 9.55
N TRP A 249 -5.89 -0.76 8.35
CA TRP A 249 -6.82 0.35 8.16
C TRP A 249 -8.20 -0.04 8.66
N GLU A 250 -8.65 0.61 9.72
CA GLU A 250 -10.00 0.42 10.27
C GLU A 250 -10.93 1.50 9.71
N ASN A 251 -11.87 1.10 8.88
CA ASN A 251 -13.00 1.93 8.47
C ASN A 251 -14.24 1.49 9.23
N ASN A 252 -15.10 2.42 9.62
CA ASN A 252 -16.40 2.14 10.26
C ASN A 252 -17.43 1.45 9.34
N ALA A 253 -17.07 1.02 8.16
CA ALA A 253 -17.94 0.34 7.21
C ALA A 253 -18.08 -1.16 7.51
N LYS A 254 -19.32 -1.68 7.46
CA LYS A 254 -19.74 -3.04 7.87
C LYS A 254 -19.10 -4.23 7.11
N SER A 255 -18.24 -4.04 6.12
CA SER A 255 -17.57 -5.11 5.35
C SER A 255 -16.15 -4.72 4.98
N ASN A 256 -15.25 -4.77 5.96
CA ASN A 256 -13.84 -4.47 5.77
C ASN A 256 -13.03 -5.70 5.44
N ALA A 257 -12.60 -5.83 4.19
CA ALA A 257 -11.34 -6.52 3.90
C ALA A 257 -10.22 -5.61 4.44
N GLY A 258 -9.70 -5.90 5.63
CA GLY A 258 -8.68 -5.09 6.30
C GLY A 258 -7.44 -4.91 5.41
N VAL A 259 -7.36 -3.76 4.76
CA VAL A 259 -6.18 -3.39 3.97
C VAL A 259 -5.08 -2.97 4.94
N THR A 260 -3.90 -3.57 4.79
CA THR A 260 -2.72 -3.14 5.54
C THR A 260 -2.11 -1.92 4.86
N VAL A 261 -1.96 -0.84 5.61
CA VAL A 261 -1.46 0.44 5.11
C VAL A 261 -0.22 0.89 5.87
N VAL A 262 0.47 1.86 5.28
CA VAL A 262 1.58 2.61 5.85
C VAL A 262 1.29 4.10 5.71
N VAL A 263 1.92 4.94 6.52
CA VAL A 263 1.99 6.38 6.31
C VAL A 263 3.45 6.75 6.07
N ILE A 264 3.71 7.53 5.03
CA ILE A 264 5.06 7.95 4.67
C ILE A 264 5.08 9.46 4.55
N GLY A 265 5.88 10.10 5.41
CA GLY A 265 6.13 11.53 5.36
C GLY A 265 7.45 11.82 4.68
N LEU A 266 7.41 12.57 3.58
CA LEU A 266 8.58 13.00 2.81
C LEU A 266 8.85 14.49 3.03
N ARG A 267 10.13 14.85 3.05
CA ARG A 267 10.61 16.24 3.07
C ARG A 267 11.94 16.33 2.31
N ASN A 268 12.39 17.52 2.02
CA ASN A 268 13.76 17.71 1.58
C ASN A 268 14.75 17.34 2.71
N GLU A 269 15.93 16.85 2.35
CA GLU A 269 16.97 16.46 3.33
C GLU A 269 17.23 17.58 4.34
N SER A 270 17.17 17.24 5.62
CA SER A 270 17.16 18.20 6.72
C SER A 270 17.89 17.63 7.94
N PRO A 271 18.50 18.47 8.80
CA PRO A 271 19.07 18.07 10.09
C PRO A 271 17.99 17.70 11.14
N ALA A 272 16.71 18.01 10.88
CA ALA A 272 15.63 17.72 11.82
C ALA A 272 15.51 16.22 12.11
N PRO A 273 15.05 15.83 13.33
CA PRO A 273 14.93 14.43 13.72
C PRO A 273 13.98 13.66 12.80
N ARG A 274 14.17 12.35 12.72
CA ARG A 274 13.33 11.42 11.94
C ARG A 274 12.63 10.47 12.89
N TYR A 275 11.35 10.22 12.63
CA TYR A 275 10.52 9.44 13.53
C TYR A 275 9.93 8.20 12.84
N LEU A 276 10.22 7.03 13.40
CA LEU A 276 9.63 5.78 12.98
C LEU A 276 8.61 5.30 14.02
N PHE A 277 7.34 5.21 13.62
CA PHE A 277 6.25 4.75 14.46
C PHE A 277 6.00 3.26 14.19
N GLN A 278 6.23 2.45 15.21
CA GLN A 278 6.04 1.01 15.14
C GLN A 278 5.27 0.53 16.37
N ASP A 279 4.19 -0.23 16.16
CA ASP A 279 3.35 -0.79 17.24
C ASP A 279 2.87 0.26 18.28
N GLY A 280 2.62 1.49 17.81
CA GLY A 280 2.19 2.61 18.65
C GLY A 280 3.33 3.36 19.34
N ILE A 281 4.57 2.95 19.19
CA ILE A 281 5.75 3.59 19.77
C ILE A 281 6.41 4.52 18.75
N ARG A 282 6.70 5.76 19.17
CA ARG A 282 7.50 6.75 18.41
C ARG A 282 8.97 6.53 18.72
N ASN A 283 9.75 6.18 17.72
CA ASN A 283 11.20 6.01 17.85
C ASN A 283 11.90 7.09 17.02
N GLU A 284 12.80 7.85 17.64
CA GLU A 284 13.73 8.71 16.92
C GLU A 284 14.83 7.85 16.30
N VAL A 285 15.09 8.03 15.00
CA VAL A 285 16.01 7.20 14.23
C VAL A 285 16.96 8.06 13.39
N LYS A 286 18.12 7.50 13.06
CA LYS A 286 19.11 8.22 12.25
C LYS A 286 18.70 8.34 10.79
N ARG A 287 18.05 7.30 10.25
CA ARG A 287 17.59 7.22 8.86
C ARG A 287 16.36 6.33 8.75
N ILE A 288 15.52 6.63 7.78
CA ILE A 288 14.41 5.74 7.40
C ILE A 288 14.61 5.39 5.93
N ASN A 289 14.86 4.12 5.63
CA ASN A 289 15.00 3.65 4.26
C ASN A 289 13.64 3.31 3.62
N GLY A 290 13.62 2.99 2.34
CA GLY A 290 12.39 2.64 1.61
C GLY A 290 11.64 1.41 2.12
N TYR A 291 12.24 0.60 3.00
CA TYR A 291 11.59 -0.52 3.71
C TYR A 291 11.01 -0.12 5.06
N LEU A 292 11.03 1.16 5.40
CA LEU A 292 10.64 1.73 6.69
C LEU A 292 11.42 1.11 7.86
N ALA A 293 12.73 1.03 7.72
CA ALA A 293 13.65 0.56 8.75
C ALA A 293 14.75 1.60 9.01
N ASP A 294 15.23 1.67 10.28
CA ASP A 294 16.40 2.48 10.64
C ASP A 294 17.67 1.81 10.08
N ALA A 295 17.93 2.05 8.80
CA ALA A 295 19.07 1.49 8.08
C ALA A 295 19.47 2.37 6.88
N LYS A 296 20.63 2.10 6.30
CA LYS A 296 21.07 2.73 5.05
C LYS A 296 20.09 2.38 3.91
N ASN A 297 20.02 3.27 2.92
CA ASN A 297 19.26 3.01 1.70
C ASN A 297 19.91 1.84 0.94
N ILE A 298 19.20 0.73 0.86
CA ILE A 298 19.58 -0.45 0.08
C ILE A 298 18.40 -0.76 -0.85
N PHE A 299 18.69 -0.82 -2.13
CA PHE A 299 17.69 -1.13 -3.15
C PHE A 299 17.96 -2.52 -3.74
N VAL A 300 16.98 -3.39 -3.60
CA VAL A 300 17.07 -4.74 -4.13
C VAL A 300 16.30 -4.81 -5.43
N MET A 301 17.06 -4.76 -6.52
CA MET A 301 16.50 -4.86 -7.86
C MET A 301 16.30 -6.33 -8.27
N ARG A 302 15.25 -6.57 -9.05
CA ARG A 302 14.98 -7.87 -9.64
C ARG A 302 16.15 -8.31 -10.52
N ARG A 303 16.73 -9.47 -10.27
CA ARG A 303 17.75 -10.08 -11.12
C ARG A 303 17.07 -10.88 -12.22
N PRO A 304 17.31 -10.56 -13.50
CA PRO A 304 16.55 -11.21 -14.57
C PRO A 304 16.93 -12.68 -14.80
N ARG A 305 18.18 -13.13 -14.63
CA ARG A 305 18.62 -14.49 -15.03
C ARG A 305 19.82 -15.11 -14.32
N THR A 306 20.47 -14.48 -13.36
CA THR A 306 21.66 -15.06 -12.74
C THR A 306 21.32 -15.87 -11.50
N THR A 307 21.63 -17.17 -11.51
CA THR A 307 21.64 -17.98 -10.30
C THR A 307 22.83 -17.55 -9.42
N LEU A 308 22.57 -17.36 -8.12
CA LEU A 308 23.65 -17.09 -7.14
C LEU A 308 24.51 -18.32 -6.87
N SER A 309 24.05 -19.50 -7.27
CA SER A 309 24.70 -20.77 -7.06
C SER A 309 24.95 -21.46 -8.40
N HIS A 310 26.22 -21.57 -8.79
CA HIS A 310 26.62 -22.36 -9.93
C HIS A 310 26.60 -23.87 -9.58
N GLY A 311 26.12 -24.70 -10.49
CA GLY A 311 26.08 -26.15 -10.31
C GLY A 311 24.87 -26.76 -9.61
N PHE A 312 23.91 -25.93 -9.16
CA PHE A 312 22.67 -26.42 -8.58
C PHE A 312 21.48 -26.32 -9.55
N PRO A 313 20.47 -27.21 -9.41
CA PRO A 313 19.26 -27.15 -10.22
C PRO A 313 18.51 -25.81 -10.01
N SER A 314 17.93 -25.30 -11.08
CA SER A 314 17.13 -24.06 -11.00
C SER A 314 15.83 -24.29 -10.23
N MET A 315 15.42 -23.30 -9.46
CA MET A 315 14.10 -23.25 -8.85
C MET A 315 13.00 -23.17 -9.92
N GLN A 316 11.95 -23.97 -9.79
CA GLN A 316 10.83 -24.00 -10.72
C GLN A 316 9.51 -23.75 -9.99
N PHE A 317 8.61 -23.02 -10.63
CA PHE A 317 7.23 -22.92 -10.14
C PHE A 317 6.55 -24.30 -10.14
N GLY A 318 5.71 -24.53 -9.13
CA GLY A 318 4.88 -25.71 -9.05
C GLY A 318 3.76 -25.77 -10.11
N ASN A 319 2.85 -26.68 -9.94
CA ASN A 319 1.78 -27.02 -10.88
C ASN A 319 0.60 -26.03 -10.80
N MET A 320 -0.05 -25.79 -11.94
CA MET A 320 -1.23 -24.93 -12.03
C MET A 320 -2.44 -25.75 -12.48
N ALA A 321 -3.48 -25.79 -11.67
CA ALA A 321 -4.70 -26.56 -11.98
C ALA A 321 -5.53 -25.89 -13.09
N MET A 322 -5.93 -24.63 -12.93
CA MET A 322 -6.89 -23.93 -13.80
C MET A 322 -8.10 -24.80 -14.16
N ASP A 323 -8.85 -25.17 -13.12
CA ASP A 323 -9.83 -26.26 -13.12
C ASP A 323 -11.22 -25.84 -12.67
N GLY A 324 -11.42 -24.56 -12.31
CA GLY A 324 -12.68 -24.10 -11.72
C GLY A 324 -13.04 -24.79 -10.40
N GLY A 325 -12.05 -25.37 -9.71
CA GLY A 325 -12.25 -26.12 -8.46
C GLY A 325 -12.61 -27.60 -8.64
N ASN A 326 -12.58 -28.12 -9.87
CA ASN A 326 -13.03 -29.49 -10.15
C ASN A 326 -11.93 -30.57 -10.00
N LEU A 327 -10.64 -30.18 -10.08
CA LEU A 327 -9.52 -31.10 -9.86
C LEU A 327 -8.94 -31.01 -8.45
N LEU A 328 -9.23 -29.94 -7.71
CA LEU A 328 -8.78 -29.75 -6.33
C LEU A 328 -9.86 -30.23 -5.38
N LEU A 329 -9.46 -30.94 -4.31
CA LEU A 329 -10.37 -31.58 -3.36
C LEU A 329 -10.04 -31.15 -1.93
N THR A 330 -11.06 -30.83 -1.15
CA THR A 330 -10.98 -30.82 0.31
C THR A 330 -10.91 -32.25 0.87
N PRO A 331 -10.52 -32.46 2.14
CA PRO A 331 -10.60 -33.80 2.78
C PRO A 331 -12.00 -34.41 2.66
N GLN A 332 -13.04 -33.65 2.90
CA GLN A 332 -14.44 -34.11 2.83
C GLN A 332 -14.85 -34.47 1.39
N GLU A 333 -14.45 -33.69 0.39
CA GLU A 333 -14.71 -34.03 -1.02
C GLU A 333 -13.96 -35.29 -1.45
N ARG A 334 -12.73 -35.49 -0.96
CA ARG A 334 -11.99 -36.74 -1.19
C ARG A 334 -12.73 -37.93 -0.63
N GLU A 335 -13.18 -37.90 0.63
CA GLU A 335 -13.90 -38.96 1.30
C GLU A 335 -15.20 -39.31 0.53
N ARG A 336 -15.97 -38.30 0.14
CA ARG A 336 -17.18 -38.50 -0.67
C ARG A 336 -16.85 -39.18 -2.00
N LEU A 337 -15.86 -38.67 -2.72
CA LEU A 337 -15.47 -39.19 -4.02
C LEU A 337 -15.02 -40.64 -3.95
N VAL A 338 -14.29 -41.02 -2.89
CA VAL A 338 -13.87 -42.41 -2.63
C VAL A 338 -15.05 -43.29 -2.21
N SER A 339 -16.00 -42.76 -1.45
CA SER A 339 -17.23 -43.47 -1.06
C SER A 339 -18.16 -43.73 -2.25
N ASP A 340 -18.25 -42.75 -3.17
CA ASP A 340 -19.06 -42.85 -4.38
C ASP A 340 -18.52 -43.89 -5.37
N ASP A 341 -17.19 -43.96 -5.53
CA ASP A 341 -16.52 -44.90 -6.41
C ASP A 341 -15.04 -45.10 -6.02
N ALA A 342 -14.73 -46.24 -5.41
CA ALA A 342 -13.37 -46.52 -4.93
C ALA A 342 -12.31 -46.61 -6.05
N ARG A 343 -12.68 -46.74 -7.31
CA ARG A 343 -11.77 -46.75 -8.46
C ARG A 343 -11.02 -45.41 -8.66
N VAL A 344 -11.45 -44.33 -7.98
CA VAL A 344 -10.83 -43.04 -8.03
C VAL A 344 -9.52 -42.96 -7.21
N ILE A 345 -9.31 -43.88 -6.27
CA ILE A 345 -8.16 -43.84 -5.31
C ILE A 345 -6.81 -43.71 -6.01
N PRO A 346 -6.47 -44.43 -7.09
CA PRO A 346 -5.19 -44.33 -7.77
C PRO A 346 -4.92 -42.92 -8.35
N PHE A 347 -5.99 -42.15 -8.61
CA PHE A 347 -5.91 -40.80 -9.21
C PHE A 347 -5.92 -39.68 -8.19
N ILE A 348 -5.98 -39.99 -6.89
CA ILE A 348 -5.96 -38.98 -5.84
C ILE A 348 -4.57 -38.85 -5.25
N ARG A 349 -4.03 -37.61 -5.19
CA ARG A 349 -2.75 -37.30 -4.56
C ARG A 349 -2.91 -36.15 -3.57
N LYS A 350 -2.00 -36.10 -2.57
CA LYS A 350 -1.86 -34.96 -1.69
C LYS A 350 -1.33 -33.78 -2.51
N VAL A 351 -1.88 -32.58 -2.28
CA VAL A 351 -1.45 -31.36 -2.96
C VAL A 351 -1.21 -30.27 -1.91
N LEU A 352 -0.10 -29.54 -2.05
CA LEU A 352 0.25 -28.45 -1.15
C LEU A 352 0.48 -27.16 -1.94
N GLY A 353 -0.19 -26.08 -1.53
CA GLY A 353 0.11 -24.70 -1.85
C GLY A 353 0.82 -24.03 -0.66
N SER A 354 1.14 -22.74 -0.77
CA SER A 354 1.79 -22.01 0.32
C SER A 354 0.97 -22.03 1.60
N ARG A 355 -0.35 -21.83 1.50
CA ARG A 355 -1.26 -21.84 2.65
C ARG A 355 -1.33 -23.21 3.33
N GLU A 356 -1.48 -24.25 2.54
CA GLU A 356 -1.57 -25.63 3.02
C GLU A 356 -0.27 -26.04 3.71
N PHE A 357 0.88 -25.74 3.09
CA PHE A 357 2.18 -26.08 3.64
C PHE A 357 2.48 -25.32 4.95
N ILE A 358 2.23 -24.00 4.96
CA ILE A 358 2.56 -23.14 6.11
C ILE A 358 1.68 -23.44 7.32
N ASN A 359 0.40 -23.79 7.10
CA ASN A 359 -0.57 -23.97 8.16
C ASN A 359 -0.91 -25.46 8.44
N GLY A 360 -0.21 -26.40 7.80
CA GLY A 360 -0.45 -27.83 8.00
C GLY A 360 -1.83 -28.31 7.54
N ILE A 361 -2.41 -27.67 6.52
CA ILE A 361 -3.76 -27.99 6.03
C ILE A 361 -3.69 -29.12 5.00
N ASP A 362 -4.44 -30.19 5.22
CA ASP A 362 -4.54 -31.25 4.24
C ASP A 362 -5.43 -30.85 3.05
N ARG A 363 -4.92 -31.09 1.86
CA ARG A 363 -5.62 -30.91 0.61
C ARG A 363 -5.22 -31.96 -0.40
N TYR A 364 -6.14 -32.30 -1.31
CA TYR A 364 -5.94 -33.34 -2.30
C TYR A 364 -6.25 -32.81 -3.70
N CYS A 365 -5.83 -33.57 -4.71
CA CYS A 365 -6.17 -33.28 -6.09
C CYS A 365 -6.36 -34.59 -6.89
N ILE A 366 -7.14 -34.49 -7.94
CA ILE A 366 -7.19 -35.48 -9.00
C ILE A 366 -5.95 -35.27 -9.86
N TRP A 367 -5.13 -36.31 -9.95
CA TRP A 367 -3.87 -36.28 -10.67
C TRP A 367 -3.80 -37.48 -11.62
N VAL A 368 -4.02 -37.20 -12.89
CA VAL A 368 -4.06 -38.23 -13.95
C VAL A 368 -2.87 -38.01 -14.87
N LYS A 369 -2.15 -39.05 -15.18
CA LYS A 369 -1.08 -39.04 -16.19
C LYS A 369 -1.69 -39.28 -17.58
N PRO A 370 -0.97 -38.88 -18.67
CA PRO A 370 -1.49 -39.08 -20.03
C PRO A 370 -1.88 -40.52 -20.36
N GLU A 371 -1.07 -41.47 -19.92
CA GLU A 371 -1.31 -42.92 -20.11
C GLU A 371 -2.52 -43.48 -19.36
N GLU A 372 -2.90 -42.80 -18.27
CA GLU A 372 -4.03 -43.20 -17.39
C GLU A 372 -5.34 -42.52 -17.78
N ALA A 373 -5.30 -41.58 -18.71
CA ALA A 373 -6.43 -40.69 -19.02
C ALA A 373 -7.67 -41.46 -19.52
N ALA A 374 -7.48 -42.47 -20.36
CA ALA A 374 -8.57 -43.27 -20.89
C ALA A 374 -9.28 -44.09 -19.82
N GLU A 375 -8.54 -44.55 -18.82
CA GLU A 375 -9.09 -45.27 -17.66
C GLU A 375 -9.85 -44.34 -16.72
N ALA A 376 -9.25 -43.21 -16.38
CA ALA A 376 -9.87 -42.22 -15.51
C ALA A 376 -11.18 -41.68 -16.10
N GLN A 377 -11.28 -41.49 -17.42
CA GLN A 377 -12.50 -41.04 -18.10
C GLN A 377 -13.64 -42.07 -18.09
N LYS A 378 -13.38 -43.35 -17.88
CA LYS A 378 -14.40 -44.38 -17.72
C LYS A 378 -15.11 -44.34 -16.36
N ILE A 379 -14.55 -43.61 -15.39
CA ILE A 379 -15.11 -43.45 -14.05
C ILE A 379 -16.12 -42.30 -14.08
N PRO A 380 -17.41 -42.52 -13.90
CA PRO A 380 -18.44 -41.49 -14.13
C PRO A 380 -18.25 -40.23 -13.29
N VAL A 381 -17.86 -40.36 -12.03
CA VAL A 381 -17.63 -39.22 -11.13
C VAL A 381 -16.42 -38.36 -11.56
N LEU A 382 -15.39 -38.95 -12.15
CA LEU A 382 -14.25 -38.21 -12.73
C LEU A 382 -14.61 -37.60 -14.08
N ALA A 383 -15.30 -38.34 -14.95
CA ALA A 383 -15.75 -37.85 -16.26
C ALA A 383 -16.60 -36.57 -16.12
N ASN A 384 -17.53 -36.53 -15.17
CA ASN A 384 -18.36 -35.37 -14.90
C ASN A 384 -17.49 -34.16 -14.46
N ARG A 385 -16.48 -34.34 -13.60
CA ARG A 385 -15.55 -33.29 -13.21
C ARG A 385 -14.70 -32.82 -14.39
N PHE A 386 -14.21 -33.71 -15.24
CA PHE A 386 -13.45 -33.36 -16.44
C PHE A 386 -14.29 -32.57 -17.44
N GLN A 387 -15.58 -32.90 -17.59
CA GLN A 387 -16.50 -32.15 -18.43
C GLN A 387 -16.61 -30.69 -17.95
N ARG A 388 -16.75 -30.46 -16.66
CA ARG A 388 -16.78 -29.10 -16.07
C ARG A 388 -15.46 -28.32 -16.27
N VAL A 389 -14.31 -29.01 -16.18
CA VAL A 389 -13.00 -28.41 -16.48
C VAL A 389 -12.92 -28.04 -17.96
N PHE A 390 -13.39 -28.88 -18.86
CA PHE A 390 -13.47 -28.61 -20.31
C PHE A 390 -14.29 -27.34 -20.58
N GLU A 391 -15.48 -27.26 -20.04
CA GLU A 391 -16.38 -26.10 -20.23
C GLU A 391 -15.74 -24.81 -19.72
N MET A 392 -15.19 -24.84 -18.51
CA MET A 392 -14.50 -23.68 -17.92
C MET A 392 -13.31 -23.23 -18.76
N ARG A 393 -12.47 -24.16 -19.23
CA ARG A 393 -11.31 -23.82 -20.06
C ARG A 393 -11.70 -23.33 -21.44
N SER A 394 -12.74 -23.92 -22.05
CA SER A 394 -13.24 -23.52 -23.37
C SER A 394 -13.78 -22.09 -23.38
N SER A 395 -14.42 -21.66 -22.30
CA SER A 395 -14.97 -20.31 -22.13
C SER A 395 -13.93 -19.27 -21.66
N SER A 396 -12.67 -19.67 -21.42
CA SER A 396 -11.64 -18.78 -20.90
C SER A 396 -11.24 -17.70 -21.91
N LYS A 397 -11.01 -16.48 -21.44
CA LYS A 397 -10.44 -15.38 -22.26
C LYS A 397 -8.96 -15.63 -22.63
N ASP A 398 -8.22 -16.43 -21.83
CA ASP A 398 -6.83 -16.76 -22.08
C ASP A 398 -6.67 -17.89 -23.10
N ALA A 399 -6.02 -17.59 -24.21
CA ALA A 399 -5.80 -18.54 -25.30
C ALA A 399 -5.01 -19.78 -24.87
N GLY A 400 -4.04 -19.62 -23.94
CA GLY A 400 -3.26 -20.73 -23.38
C GLY A 400 -4.12 -21.69 -22.57
N THR A 401 -5.10 -21.17 -21.83
CA THR A 401 -6.07 -21.97 -21.09
C THR A 401 -7.04 -22.69 -22.02
N ARG A 402 -7.55 -22.00 -23.08
CA ARG A 402 -8.42 -22.64 -24.09
C ARG A 402 -7.73 -23.83 -24.77
N LYS A 403 -6.46 -23.72 -25.14
CA LYS A 403 -5.70 -24.84 -25.73
C LYS A 403 -5.64 -26.07 -24.82
N LYS A 404 -5.73 -25.89 -23.50
CA LYS A 404 -5.73 -26.97 -22.50
C LYS A 404 -7.10 -27.55 -22.20
N ALA A 405 -8.16 -27.06 -22.85
CA ALA A 405 -9.48 -27.69 -22.78
C ALA A 405 -9.47 -29.13 -23.35
N ALA A 406 -8.64 -29.41 -24.34
CA ALA A 406 -8.49 -30.76 -24.90
C ALA A 406 -7.93 -31.81 -23.91
N THR A 407 -7.37 -31.39 -22.78
CA THR A 407 -6.85 -32.28 -21.73
C THR A 407 -7.47 -31.93 -20.37
N PRO A 408 -8.80 -32.08 -20.19
CA PRO A 408 -9.48 -31.58 -18.99
C PRO A 408 -9.15 -32.40 -17.73
N TRP A 409 -8.63 -33.59 -17.88
CA TRP A 409 -8.21 -34.50 -16.81
C TRP A 409 -6.87 -34.09 -16.20
N SER A 410 -6.05 -33.24 -16.88
CA SER A 410 -4.75 -32.81 -16.40
C SER A 410 -4.76 -31.39 -15.85
N PHE A 411 -3.80 -31.06 -15.00
CA PHE A 411 -3.52 -29.67 -14.66
C PHE A 411 -3.08 -28.90 -15.93
N ARG A 412 -3.39 -27.59 -15.99
CA ARG A 412 -2.92 -26.73 -17.10
C ARG A 412 -1.41 -26.79 -17.25
N GLU A 413 -0.69 -26.69 -16.14
CA GLU A 413 0.75 -26.88 -16.06
C GLU A 413 1.00 -28.05 -15.12
N GLN A 414 1.47 -29.15 -15.69
CA GLN A 414 1.79 -30.38 -14.98
C GLN A 414 3.29 -30.64 -15.07
N LYS A 415 3.99 -30.27 -14.01
CA LYS A 415 5.43 -30.49 -13.86
C LYS A 415 5.59 -31.66 -12.89
N GLY A 416 5.71 -32.86 -13.42
CA GLY A 416 5.84 -34.09 -12.64
C GLY A 416 7.10 -34.09 -11.77
N GLY A 417 7.01 -34.55 -10.53
CA GLY A 417 8.13 -34.92 -9.69
C GLY A 417 8.13 -36.42 -9.53
N LYS A 418 9.25 -37.06 -9.87
CA LYS A 418 9.48 -38.48 -9.55
C LYS A 418 10.44 -38.63 -8.38
N THR A 419 10.87 -37.51 -7.80
CA THR A 419 11.88 -37.44 -6.76
C THR A 419 11.43 -36.49 -5.64
N ASP A 420 12.06 -36.63 -4.50
CA ASP A 420 11.93 -35.68 -3.38
C ASP A 420 12.14 -34.25 -3.84
N SER A 421 11.46 -33.33 -3.20
CA SER A 421 11.51 -31.92 -3.57
C SER A 421 11.63 -31.05 -2.33
N ILE A 422 12.38 -29.96 -2.45
CA ILE A 422 12.36 -28.87 -1.48
C ILE A 422 11.28 -27.88 -1.87
N ILE A 423 10.37 -27.58 -0.96
CA ILE A 423 9.31 -26.63 -1.14
C ILE A 423 9.68 -25.30 -0.50
N VAL A 424 9.54 -24.20 -1.25
CA VAL A 424 9.77 -22.83 -0.80
C VAL A 424 8.57 -21.98 -1.19
N PRO A 425 7.79 -21.46 -0.23
CA PRO A 425 6.71 -20.53 -0.53
C PRO A 425 7.21 -19.26 -1.22
N SER A 426 6.54 -18.84 -2.29
CA SER A 426 6.87 -17.60 -2.99
C SER A 426 6.42 -16.34 -2.23
N VAL A 427 5.56 -16.51 -1.21
CA VAL A 427 5.05 -15.44 -0.35
C VAL A 427 5.16 -15.89 1.10
N SER A 428 5.66 -15.01 1.96
CA SER A 428 5.70 -15.21 3.40
C SER A 428 5.17 -13.96 4.11
N SER A 429 4.90 -14.03 5.42
CA SER A 429 4.49 -12.88 6.22
C SER A 429 5.73 -12.11 6.69
N GLU A 430 5.66 -10.78 6.73
CA GLU A 430 6.67 -9.90 7.33
C GLU A 430 6.92 -10.17 8.82
N ARG A 431 5.93 -10.80 9.50
CA ARG A 431 5.99 -11.18 10.92
C ARG A 431 6.74 -12.48 11.19
N ARG A 432 7.25 -13.15 10.14
CA ARG A 432 8.01 -14.40 10.29
C ARG A 432 9.49 -14.13 10.27
N ASP A 433 10.18 -14.64 11.27
CA ASP A 433 11.66 -14.55 11.34
C ASP A 433 12.35 -15.39 10.27
N TYR A 434 11.69 -16.47 9.81
CA TYR A 434 12.23 -17.40 8.83
C TYR A 434 11.22 -17.68 7.71
N ILE A 435 11.75 -17.93 6.51
CA ILE A 435 10.97 -18.44 5.39
C ILE A 435 10.71 -19.92 5.66
N PRO A 436 9.45 -20.38 5.66
CA PRO A 436 9.16 -21.79 5.86
C PRO A 436 9.61 -22.57 4.63
N ILE A 437 10.56 -23.48 4.83
CA ILE A 437 11.09 -24.38 3.81
C ILE A 437 10.92 -25.80 4.33
N GLY A 438 10.62 -26.75 3.46
CA GLY A 438 10.48 -28.15 3.85
C GLY A 438 10.77 -29.13 2.73
N PHE A 439 10.84 -30.40 3.11
CA PHE A 439 11.01 -31.52 2.21
C PHE A 439 9.66 -32.20 1.96
N LEU A 440 9.43 -32.58 0.73
CA LEU A 440 8.21 -33.30 0.30
C LEU A 440 8.63 -34.52 -0.53
N GLY A 441 8.00 -35.65 -0.24
CA GLY A 441 8.16 -36.86 -1.00
C GLY A 441 7.56 -36.74 -2.43
N PRO A 442 7.88 -37.73 -3.30
CA PRO A 442 7.52 -37.73 -4.72
C PRO A 442 6.01 -37.79 -4.97
N ASP A 443 5.23 -38.24 -3.99
CA ASP A 443 3.76 -38.39 -4.11
C ASP A 443 2.98 -37.12 -3.82
N THR A 444 3.66 -36.03 -3.42
CA THR A 444 3.00 -34.75 -3.13
C THR A 444 3.08 -33.81 -4.33
N VAL A 445 1.93 -33.36 -4.79
CA VAL A 445 1.80 -32.37 -5.87
C VAL A 445 2.04 -30.98 -5.29
N ILE A 446 3.00 -30.23 -5.84
CA ILE A 446 3.32 -28.85 -5.44
C ILE A 446 2.60 -27.90 -6.38
N ARG A 447 1.76 -27.01 -5.81
CA ARG A 447 1.03 -25.97 -6.59
C ARG A 447 1.91 -24.78 -6.93
N ILE A 448 1.48 -24.00 -7.95
CA ILE A 448 2.01 -22.67 -8.25
C ILE A 448 2.01 -21.79 -6.99
N TRP A 449 2.91 -20.86 -6.90
CA TRP A 449 3.27 -20.04 -5.73
C TRP A 449 4.20 -20.76 -4.72
N LEU A 450 4.66 -21.93 -5.08
CA LEU A 450 5.73 -22.63 -4.41
C LEU A 450 6.81 -22.91 -5.44
N THR A 451 8.05 -22.80 -5.01
CA THR A 451 9.20 -23.14 -5.84
C THR A 451 9.74 -24.47 -5.35
N ARG A 452 10.13 -25.32 -6.27
CA ARG A 452 10.67 -26.62 -5.94
C ARG A 452 12.07 -26.80 -6.51
N PHE A 453 12.88 -27.53 -5.78
CA PHE A 453 14.12 -28.12 -6.26
C PHE A 453 13.92 -29.62 -6.36
N THR A 454 14.38 -30.21 -7.45
CA THR A 454 14.44 -31.67 -7.62
C THR A 454 15.83 -32.15 -7.27
N THR A 455 15.94 -33.33 -6.67
CA THR A 455 17.21 -33.95 -6.19
C THR A 455 17.87 -33.17 -5.02
N PRO A 456 17.31 -33.24 -3.80
CA PRO A 456 17.96 -32.68 -2.63
C PRO A 456 19.14 -33.59 -2.19
N SER A 457 20.36 -33.03 -2.20
CA SER A 457 21.43 -33.53 -1.36
C SER A 457 21.43 -32.79 -0.01
N LEU A 458 21.91 -33.41 1.05
CA LEU A 458 22.03 -32.77 2.37
C LEU A 458 22.83 -31.47 2.33
N GLY A 459 23.84 -31.35 1.51
CA GLY A 459 24.63 -30.14 1.28
C GLY A 459 23.84 -29.03 0.58
N PHE A 460 22.94 -29.39 -0.34
CA PHE A 460 22.06 -28.44 -1.04
C PHE A 460 21.04 -27.81 -0.09
N SER A 461 20.48 -28.58 0.82
CA SER A 461 19.54 -28.09 1.82
C SER A 461 20.16 -27.04 2.74
N ALA A 462 21.38 -27.28 3.22
CA ALA A 462 22.10 -26.33 4.06
C ALA A 462 22.46 -25.03 3.32
N CYS A 463 22.82 -25.13 2.05
CA CYS A 463 23.14 -23.99 1.21
C CYS A 463 21.89 -23.16 0.87
N SER A 464 20.76 -23.80 0.55
CA SER A 464 19.47 -23.13 0.30
C SER A 464 18.93 -22.43 1.54
N LEU A 465 19.07 -23.04 2.72
CA LEU A 465 18.71 -22.43 4.01
C LEU A 465 19.58 -21.20 4.31
N ARG A 466 20.88 -21.26 4.07
CA ARG A 466 21.80 -20.13 4.26
C ARG A 466 21.51 -18.98 3.31
N VAL A 467 21.23 -19.24 2.05
CA VAL A 467 20.86 -18.20 1.07
C VAL A 467 19.53 -17.53 1.46
N CYS A 468 18.55 -18.29 1.95
CA CYS A 468 17.27 -17.74 2.40
C CYS A 468 17.40 -16.95 3.69
N THR A 469 18.27 -17.31 4.63
CA THR A 469 18.50 -16.56 5.88
C THR A 469 19.33 -15.30 5.66
N TRP A 470 20.15 -15.25 4.61
CA TRP A 470 20.96 -14.09 4.24
C TRP A 470 20.18 -13.03 3.45
N CYS A 471 19.14 -13.43 2.75
CA CYS A 471 18.17 -12.52 2.13
C CYS A 471 17.29 -11.93 3.23
N GLY A 472 17.77 -10.91 3.91
CA GLY A 472 17.11 -10.28 5.05
C GLY A 472 15.61 -10.03 4.90
N ARG A 473 14.93 -9.79 5.99
CA ARG A 473 13.45 -9.66 6.20
C ARG A 473 12.66 -8.88 5.14
N GLY A 474 13.30 -8.11 4.25
CA GLY A 474 12.68 -7.29 3.23
C GLY A 474 12.52 -7.91 1.84
N LEU A 475 13.22 -9.01 1.53
CA LEU A 475 13.35 -9.50 0.14
C LEU A 475 12.25 -10.44 -0.35
N TRP A 476 11.42 -10.99 0.53
CA TRP A 476 10.44 -12.03 0.18
C TRP A 476 8.97 -11.59 0.22
N ALA A 477 8.67 -10.41 0.70
CA ALA A 477 7.31 -9.85 0.61
C ALA A 477 6.94 -9.38 -0.81
N ALA A 478 7.82 -9.56 -1.78
CA ALA A 478 7.73 -9.02 -3.12
C ALA A 478 7.42 -10.09 -4.17
N ARG A 479 6.18 -10.55 -4.15
CA ARG A 479 5.47 -11.00 -5.37
C ARG A 479 3.98 -11.09 -5.15
#